data_c881865f9ac3fa8ce60de208f7285798
#
_entry.id   c881865f9ac3fa8ce60de208f7285798
#
_cell.length_a   1.000
_cell.length_b   1.000
_cell.length_c   1.000
_cell.angle_alpha   90.00
_cell.angle_beta   90.00
_cell.angle_gamma   90.00
#
_symmetry.space_group_name_H-M   'P 1'
#
loop_
_entity.id
_entity.type
_entity.pdbx_description
1 polymer ?
#
loop_
_entity_poly.entity_id
_entity_poly.type
_entity_poly.pdbx_seq_one_letter_code
_entity_poly.pdbx_strand_id
1 'polypeptide(L)'
;FLIFLFIMLPIFLSIQSNKEDNVASFRGSEFSLKDMNNNIITNESFDGPLTAIFFGFTNCPDICPMTLNKMDIAISRLKKENKSLKLFFISVDPERDTPKVVKDYLSSFENNFVGITGEPEKIYLLSQSWGILSQKIFKDDGKYNVDHSSPVILLKDGKYIAKISHKDDIKRTIKILKKYL
;
A
#
# COMPACT_ATOMS: atom_id res chain seq x y z
N PHE A 1 30.33 20.80 -31.82
CA PHE A 1 29.17 21.01 -30.93
C PHE A 1 28.00 20.06 -31.27
N LEU A 2 27.64 19.88 -32.53
CA LEU A 2 26.57 18.97 -33.00
C LEU A 2 26.85 17.49 -32.72
N ILE A 3 28.09 17.03 -32.84
CA ILE A 3 28.48 15.61 -32.56
C ILE A 3 28.29 15.26 -31.09
N PHE A 4 28.56 16.20 -30.17
CA PHE A 4 28.36 15.98 -28.71
C PHE A 4 26.88 15.82 -28.36
N LEU A 5 25.99 16.53 -29.03
CA LEU A 5 24.55 16.43 -28.86
C LEU A 5 24.00 15.07 -29.31
N PHE A 6 24.54 14.50 -30.39
CA PHE A 6 24.12 13.18 -30.90
C PHE A 6 24.52 11.99 -30.01
N ILE A 7 25.61 12.13 -29.23
CA ILE A 7 26.08 11.07 -28.32
C ILE A 7 25.37 11.17 -26.98
N MET A 8 25.10 12.39 -26.49
CA MET A 8 24.49 12.58 -25.15
C MET A 8 22.98 12.28 -25.11
N LEU A 9 22.28 12.51 -26.25
CA LEU A 9 20.84 12.27 -26.34
C LEU A 9 20.46 10.77 -26.13
N PRO A 10 21.09 9.80 -26.80
CA PRO A 10 20.77 8.38 -26.57
C PRO A 10 21.17 7.89 -25.19
N ILE A 11 22.27 8.44 -24.61
CA ILE A 11 22.67 8.10 -23.23
C ILE A 11 21.62 8.62 -22.24
N PHE A 12 21.13 9.85 -22.41
CA PHE A 12 20.09 10.43 -21.57
C PHE A 12 18.78 9.64 -21.67
N LEU A 13 18.36 9.25 -22.88
CA LEU A 13 17.16 8.43 -23.11
C LEU A 13 17.31 7.02 -22.50
N SER A 14 18.49 6.40 -22.58
CA SER A 14 18.77 5.11 -21.94
C SER A 14 18.72 5.17 -20.42
N ILE A 15 19.21 6.25 -19.80
CA ILE A 15 19.17 6.44 -18.35
C ILE A 15 17.72 6.63 -17.89
N GLN A 16 16.91 7.34 -18.67
CA GLN A 16 15.51 7.58 -18.35
C GLN A 16 14.66 6.31 -18.49
N SER A 17 14.88 5.52 -19.54
CA SER A 17 14.25 4.20 -19.75
C SER A 17 14.57 3.23 -18.61
N ASN A 18 15.86 3.09 -18.25
CA ASN A 18 16.27 2.21 -17.15
C ASN A 18 15.68 2.61 -15.79
N LYS A 19 15.37 3.88 -15.56
CA LYS A 19 14.77 4.36 -14.32
C LYS A 19 13.29 4.02 -14.24
N GLU A 20 12.56 4.10 -15.36
CA GLU A 20 11.14 3.71 -15.43
C GLU A 20 10.97 2.18 -15.31
N ASP A 21 11.82 1.40 -15.98
CA ASP A 21 11.79 -0.07 -15.90
C ASP A 21 12.10 -0.60 -14.50
N ASN A 22 13.06 0.02 -13.79
CA ASN A 22 13.39 -0.35 -12.41
C ASN A 22 12.24 -0.04 -11.42
N VAL A 23 11.51 1.05 -11.60
CA VAL A 23 10.35 1.38 -10.76
C VAL A 23 9.20 0.43 -11.06
N ALA A 24 8.95 0.09 -12.34
CA ALA A 24 7.91 -0.84 -12.75
C ALA A 24 8.18 -2.30 -12.34
N SER A 25 9.42 -2.65 -11.99
CA SER A 25 9.79 -4.01 -11.52
C SER A 25 9.85 -4.14 -10.00
N PHE A 26 9.66 -3.05 -9.26
CA PHE A 26 9.79 -3.05 -7.80
C PHE A 26 8.68 -3.86 -7.11
N ARG A 27 9.06 -4.79 -6.23
CA ARG A 27 8.17 -5.72 -5.51
C ARG A 27 8.26 -5.62 -3.98
N GLY A 28 9.05 -4.70 -3.44
CA GLY A 28 9.42 -4.69 -2.02
C GLY A 28 10.40 -5.82 -1.66
N SER A 29 10.77 -5.91 -0.38
CA SER A 29 11.58 -7.02 0.14
C SER A 29 10.75 -8.29 0.28
N GLU A 30 11.41 -9.45 0.24
CA GLU A 30 10.76 -10.71 0.59
C GLU A 30 10.33 -10.71 2.06
N PHE A 31 9.16 -11.29 2.33
CA PHE A 31 8.63 -11.41 3.67
C PHE A 31 7.76 -12.66 3.82
N SER A 32 7.57 -13.09 5.07
CA SER A 32 6.59 -14.08 5.47
C SER A 32 5.95 -13.63 6.78
N LEU A 33 4.67 -13.28 6.71
CA LEU A 33 3.85 -12.83 7.82
C LEU A 33 2.55 -13.63 7.87
N LYS A 34 1.69 -13.35 8.85
CA LYS A 34 0.35 -13.91 8.92
C LYS A 34 -0.70 -12.83 8.75
N ASP A 35 -1.81 -13.19 8.12
CA ASP A 35 -3.00 -12.34 8.14
C ASP A 35 -3.78 -12.49 9.46
N MET A 36 -4.82 -11.71 9.59
CA MET A 36 -5.75 -11.70 10.72
C MET A 36 -6.50 -13.05 10.93
N ASN A 37 -6.39 -14.00 10.01
CA ASN A 37 -6.99 -15.33 10.06
C ASN A 37 -5.93 -16.45 10.18
N ASN A 38 -4.66 -16.10 10.45
CA ASN A 38 -3.50 -17.01 10.52
C ASN A 38 -3.05 -17.62 9.20
N ASN A 39 -3.51 -17.16 8.04
CA ASN A 39 -2.97 -17.58 6.76
C ASN A 39 -1.58 -16.97 6.53
N ILE A 40 -0.68 -17.73 5.93
CA ILE A 40 0.64 -17.22 5.56
C ILE A 40 0.49 -16.26 4.37
N ILE A 41 1.07 -15.09 4.49
CA ILE A 41 1.13 -14.04 3.47
C ILE A 41 2.58 -13.78 3.12
N THR A 42 2.88 -13.82 1.84
CA THR A 42 4.20 -13.59 1.24
C THR A 42 4.08 -12.60 0.09
N ASN A 43 5.18 -12.32 -0.62
CA ASN A 43 5.16 -11.45 -1.81
C ASN A 43 4.19 -11.96 -2.88
N GLU A 44 4.09 -13.29 -3.07
CA GLU A 44 3.19 -13.92 -4.05
C GLU A 44 1.71 -13.68 -3.73
N SER A 45 1.39 -13.42 -2.45
CA SER A 45 0.02 -13.06 -2.05
C SER A 45 -0.45 -11.74 -2.65
N PHE A 46 0.49 -10.90 -3.09
CA PHE A 46 0.22 -9.64 -3.76
C PHE A 46 0.09 -9.77 -5.29
N ASP A 47 0.35 -10.95 -5.84
CA ASP A 47 0.17 -11.19 -7.26
C ASP A 47 -1.31 -11.14 -7.64
N GLY A 48 -1.57 -10.71 -8.86
CA GLY A 48 -2.92 -10.60 -9.41
C GLY A 48 -3.09 -9.40 -10.33
N PRO A 49 -4.25 -9.29 -11.00
CA PRO A 49 -4.49 -8.26 -12.00
C PRO A 49 -4.45 -6.83 -11.43
N LEU A 50 -4.92 -6.65 -10.20
CA LEU A 50 -4.75 -5.41 -9.45
C LEU A 50 -4.84 -5.71 -7.95
N THR A 51 -3.81 -5.30 -7.20
CA THR A 51 -3.73 -5.39 -5.75
C THR A 51 -3.44 -4.00 -5.16
N ALA A 52 -4.07 -3.68 -4.04
CA ALA A 52 -3.81 -2.48 -3.28
C ALA A 52 -3.17 -2.84 -1.93
N ILE A 53 -2.12 -2.12 -1.53
CA ILE A 53 -1.52 -2.21 -0.20
C ILE A 53 -1.68 -0.87 0.49
N PHE A 54 -2.16 -0.89 1.73
CA PHE A 54 -2.27 0.29 2.57
C PHE A 54 -1.62 0.04 3.92
N PHE A 55 -0.60 0.80 4.23
CA PHE A 55 0.05 0.80 5.54
C PHE A 55 -0.68 1.79 6.45
N GLY A 56 -1.16 1.32 7.60
CA GLY A 56 -1.95 2.10 8.54
C GLY A 56 -1.93 1.48 9.94
N PHE A 57 -2.75 1.98 10.84
CA PHE A 57 -2.97 1.38 12.17
C PHE A 57 -4.39 1.65 12.67
N THR A 58 -4.91 0.75 13.51
CA THR A 58 -6.33 0.78 13.91
C THR A 58 -6.68 1.97 14.78
N ASN A 59 -5.72 2.46 15.57
CA ASN A 59 -5.91 3.60 16.47
C ASN A 59 -5.67 4.98 15.79
N CYS A 60 -5.61 5.02 14.46
CA CYS A 60 -5.51 6.27 13.70
C CYS A 60 -6.85 7.00 13.73
N PRO A 61 -6.88 8.28 14.20
CA PRO A 61 -8.16 8.96 14.42
C PRO A 61 -8.82 9.48 13.13
N ASP A 62 -8.10 9.58 12.01
CA ASP A 62 -8.58 10.34 10.85
C ASP A 62 -8.20 9.68 9.50
N ILE A 63 -6.96 9.75 9.08
CA ILE A 63 -6.53 9.42 7.71
C ILE A 63 -6.77 7.96 7.34
N CYS A 64 -6.51 7.01 8.27
CA CYS A 64 -6.68 5.59 7.98
C CYS A 64 -8.14 5.19 7.73
N PRO A 65 -9.10 5.49 8.63
CA PRO A 65 -10.51 5.16 8.38
C PRO A 65 -11.06 5.89 7.15
N MET A 66 -10.68 7.15 6.91
CA MET A 66 -11.11 7.87 5.70
C MET A 66 -10.57 7.21 4.41
N THR A 67 -9.30 6.81 4.40
CA THR A 67 -8.69 6.15 3.24
C THR A 67 -9.31 4.80 2.97
N LEU A 68 -9.52 3.97 4.00
CA LEU A 68 -10.16 2.66 3.87
C LEU A 68 -11.62 2.79 3.42
N ASN A 69 -12.40 3.74 3.98
CA ASN A 69 -13.77 3.99 3.53
C ASN A 69 -13.82 4.44 2.06
N LYS A 70 -12.90 5.30 1.64
CA LYS A 70 -12.78 5.71 0.23
C LYS A 70 -12.48 4.51 -0.68
N MET A 71 -11.57 3.64 -0.29
CA MET A 71 -11.25 2.42 -1.03
C MET A 71 -12.42 1.44 -1.04
N ASP A 72 -13.13 1.30 0.06
CA ASP A 72 -14.31 0.46 0.19
C ASP A 72 -15.41 0.86 -0.80
N ILE A 73 -15.74 2.16 -0.84
CA ILE A 73 -16.70 2.72 -1.81
C ILE A 73 -16.21 2.51 -3.25
N ALA A 74 -14.91 2.71 -3.52
CA ALA A 74 -14.35 2.53 -4.85
C ALA A 74 -14.45 1.07 -5.31
N ILE A 75 -14.11 0.12 -4.45
CA ILE A 75 -14.18 -1.32 -4.72
C ILE A 75 -15.63 -1.76 -4.95
N SER A 76 -16.58 -1.31 -4.13
CA SER A 76 -18.01 -1.60 -4.29
C SER A 76 -18.55 -1.11 -5.64
N ARG A 77 -18.08 0.06 -6.12
CA ARG A 77 -18.45 0.56 -7.47
C ARG A 77 -17.82 -0.27 -8.59
N LEU A 78 -16.58 -0.68 -8.45
CA LEU A 78 -15.88 -1.51 -9.44
C LEU A 78 -16.50 -2.91 -9.54
N LYS A 79 -16.93 -3.50 -8.43
CA LYS A 79 -17.66 -4.79 -8.42
C LYS A 79 -18.94 -4.76 -9.25
N LYS A 80 -19.67 -3.64 -9.25
CA LYS A 80 -20.85 -3.46 -10.11
C LYS A 80 -20.52 -3.47 -11.61
N GLU A 81 -19.27 -3.25 -11.96
CA GLU A 81 -18.76 -3.31 -13.34
C GLU A 81 -17.99 -4.62 -13.62
N ASN A 82 -18.17 -5.65 -12.79
CA ASN A 82 -17.45 -6.94 -12.85
C ASN A 82 -15.91 -6.78 -12.77
N LYS A 83 -15.45 -5.72 -12.11
CA LYS A 83 -14.04 -5.46 -11.84
C LYS A 83 -13.74 -5.66 -10.36
N SER A 84 -12.60 -6.24 -10.04
CA SER A 84 -12.22 -6.49 -8.65
C SER A 84 -10.76 -6.15 -8.40
N LEU A 85 -10.46 -5.76 -7.18
CA LEU A 85 -9.11 -5.69 -6.66
C LEU A 85 -9.09 -6.23 -5.23
N LYS A 86 -7.94 -6.73 -4.80
CA LYS A 86 -7.70 -7.14 -3.43
C LYS A 86 -7.02 -5.99 -2.68
N LEU A 87 -7.43 -5.72 -1.44
CA LEU A 87 -6.78 -4.73 -0.59
C LEU A 87 -6.19 -5.40 0.64
N PHE A 88 -4.90 -5.18 0.85
CA PHE A 88 -4.17 -5.55 2.06
C PHE A 88 -3.96 -4.32 2.94
N PHE A 89 -4.42 -4.40 4.18
CA PHE A 89 -4.12 -3.47 5.23
C PHE A 89 -2.96 -4.03 6.07
N ILE A 90 -1.85 -3.32 6.15
CA ILE A 90 -0.67 -3.73 6.90
C ILE A 90 -0.50 -2.78 8.08
N SER A 91 -0.64 -3.29 9.30
CA SER A 91 -0.49 -2.46 10.48
C SER A 91 0.97 -2.05 10.69
N VAL A 92 1.21 -0.74 10.85
CA VAL A 92 2.50 -0.18 11.27
C VAL A 92 2.62 -0.03 12.79
N ASP A 93 1.65 -0.53 13.53
CA ASP A 93 1.61 -0.50 15.00
C ASP A 93 1.28 -1.89 15.59
N PRO A 94 2.07 -2.91 15.26
CA PRO A 94 1.75 -4.29 15.61
C PRO A 94 1.73 -4.57 17.12
N GLU A 95 2.27 -3.68 17.95
CA GLU A 95 2.20 -3.82 19.41
C GLU A 95 0.78 -3.64 19.95
N ARG A 96 -0.02 -2.74 19.35
CA ARG A 96 -1.44 -2.52 19.70
C ARG A 96 -2.38 -3.30 18.79
N ASP A 97 -2.02 -3.46 17.53
CA ASP A 97 -2.83 -4.06 16.49
C ASP A 97 -2.62 -5.58 16.42
N THR A 98 -3.15 -6.31 17.41
CA THR A 98 -3.18 -7.78 17.35
C THR A 98 -4.02 -8.28 16.17
N PRO A 99 -3.90 -9.55 15.72
CA PRO A 99 -4.73 -10.10 14.64
C PRO A 99 -6.24 -9.91 14.91
N LYS A 100 -6.67 -10.06 16.16
CA LYS A 100 -8.07 -9.84 16.56
C LYS A 100 -8.47 -8.38 16.41
N VAL A 101 -7.66 -7.43 16.88
CA VAL A 101 -7.93 -5.99 16.77
C VAL A 101 -8.02 -5.56 15.32
N VAL A 102 -7.09 -6.01 14.46
CA VAL A 102 -7.13 -5.73 13.02
C VAL A 102 -8.38 -6.32 12.38
N LYS A 103 -8.75 -7.55 12.73
CA LYS A 103 -9.96 -8.20 12.22
C LYS A 103 -11.22 -7.44 12.60
N ASP A 104 -11.35 -7.09 13.87
CA ASP A 104 -12.51 -6.34 14.38
C ASP A 104 -12.60 -4.96 13.69
N TYR A 105 -11.50 -4.26 13.51
CA TYR A 105 -11.44 -2.99 12.82
C TYR A 105 -11.87 -3.09 11.34
N LEU A 106 -11.34 -4.07 10.62
CA LEU A 106 -11.64 -4.25 9.20
C LEU A 106 -13.05 -4.79 8.96
N SER A 107 -13.69 -5.40 9.94
CA SER A 107 -15.08 -5.88 9.84
C SER A 107 -16.11 -4.76 9.70
N SER A 108 -15.74 -3.51 9.98
CA SER A 108 -16.61 -2.33 9.79
C SER A 108 -16.71 -1.86 8.32
N PHE A 109 -15.95 -2.44 7.41
CA PHE A 109 -15.99 -2.15 5.97
C PHE A 109 -16.80 -3.22 5.22
N GLU A 110 -17.44 -2.82 4.11
CA GLU A 110 -18.30 -3.69 3.29
C GLU A 110 -17.49 -4.75 2.53
N ASN A 111 -16.31 -4.37 2.07
CA ASN A 111 -15.43 -5.26 1.31
C ASN A 111 -14.46 -6.00 2.23
N ASN A 112 -14.18 -7.26 1.88
CA ASN A 112 -13.27 -8.10 2.64
C ASN A 112 -11.81 -7.65 2.41
N PHE A 113 -11.32 -6.79 3.28
CA PHE A 113 -9.91 -6.42 3.33
C PHE A 113 -9.10 -7.51 4.06
N VAL A 114 -7.86 -7.70 3.64
CA VAL A 114 -6.94 -8.66 4.29
C VAL A 114 -6.04 -7.87 5.24
N GLY A 115 -6.21 -8.07 6.54
CA GLY A 115 -5.39 -7.43 7.56
C GLY A 115 -4.13 -8.23 7.84
N ILE A 116 -2.97 -7.57 7.87
CA ILE A 116 -1.66 -8.15 8.19
C ILE A 116 -1.08 -7.41 9.39
N THR A 117 -0.62 -8.17 10.37
CA THR A 117 0.15 -7.71 11.52
C THR A 117 1.15 -8.79 11.91
N GLY A 118 2.05 -8.51 12.84
CA GLY A 118 3.04 -9.51 13.23
C GLY A 118 4.15 -8.94 14.10
N GLU A 119 5.33 -9.52 14.03
CA GLU A 119 6.51 -9.07 14.77
C GLU A 119 6.90 -7.65 14.35
N PRO A 120 7.11 -6.71 15.30
CA PRO A 120 7.39 -5.30 14.99
C PRO A 120 8.54 -5.10 14.02
N GLU A 121 9.62 -5.85 14.18
CA GLU A 121 10.80 -5.75 13.31
C GLU A 121 10.48 -6.17 11.87
N LYS A 122 9.74 -7.26 11.67
CA LYS A 122 9.33 -7.73 10.34
C LYS A 122 8.41 -6.74 9.64
N ILE A 123 7.46 -6.17 10.37
CA ILE A 123 6.56 -5.12 9.86
C ILE A 123 7.35 -3.86 9.49
N TYR A 124 8.31 -3.46 10.33
CA TYR A 124 9.16 -2.31 10.07
C TYR A 124 9.99 -2.50 8.79
N LEU A 125 10.66 -3.63 8.63
CA LEU A 125 11.44 -3.95 7.42
C LEU A 125 10.56 -3.98 6.17
N LEU A 126 9.37 -4.58 6.26
CA LEU A 126 8.42 -4.61 5.17
C LEU A 126 7.97 -3.19 4.79
N SER A 127 7.57 -2.37 5.76
CA SER A 127 7.14 -0.99 5.50
C SER A 127 8.25 -0.16 4.85
N GLN A 128 9.48 -0.25 5.36
CA GLN A 128 10.64 0.44 4.77
C GLN A 128 10.90 0.00 3.33
N SER A 129 10.78 -1.30 3.03
CA SER A 129 10.98 -1.79 1.67
C SER A 129 9.98 -1.20 0.67
N TRP A 130 8.82 -0.73 1.13
CA TRP A 130 7.82 -0.01 0.33
C TRP A 130 7.96 1.51 0.43
N GLY A 131 9.03 2.02 1.05
CA GLY A 131 9.25 3.45 1.25
C GLY A 131 8.26 4.10 2.22
N ILE A 132 7.66 3.29 3.10
CA ILE A 132 6.77 3.78 4.16
C ILE A 132 7.58 4.00 5.42
N LEU A 133 7.69 5.26 5.82
CA LEU A 133 8.30 5.63 7.09
C LEU A 133 7.20 5.66 8.16
N SER A 134 7.49 5.08 9.32
CA SER A 134 6.63 5.12 10.50
C SER A 134 7.46 5.41 11.75
N GLN A 135 6.93 6.27 12.63
CA GLN A 135 7.59 6.66 13.87
C GLN A 135 6.57 6.83 14.99
N LYS A 136 6.87 6.28 16.17
CA LYS A 136 6.09 6.55 17.38
C LYS A 136 6.39 7.94 17.92
N ILE A 137 5.35 8.72 18.15
CA ILE A 137 5.40 10.04 18.77
C ILE A 137 4.77 9.93 20.15
N PHE A 138 5.59 9.92 21.18
CA PHE A 138 5.15 9.83 22.58
C PHE A 138 4.55 11.16 23.05
N LYS A 139 3.50 11.07 23.88
CA LYS A 139 2.82 12.20 24.51
C LYS A 139 3.18 12.24 26.00
N ASP A 140 2.91 13.39 26.63
CA ASP A 140 3.21 13.61 28.06
C ASP A 140 2.45 12.66 29.00
N ASP A 141 1.32 12.10 28.56
CA ASP A 141 0.51 11.13 29.30
C ASP A 141 1.01 9.66 29.15
N GLY A 142 2.18 9.46 28.56
CA GLY A 142 2.78 8.15 28.33
C GLY A 142 2.18 7.37 27.15
N LYS A 143 1.14 7.88 26.51
CA LYS A 143 0.58 7.32 25.29
C LYS A 143 1.42 7.72 24.07
N TYR A 144 1.22 7.04 22.96
CA TYR A 144 1.86 7.44 21.70
C TYR A 144 0.86 7.45 20.53
N ASN A 145 1.18 8.27 19.55
CA ASN A 145 0.62 8.19 18.21
C ASN A 145 1.67 7.63 17.25
N VAL A 146 1.25 7.21 16.06
CA VAL A 146 2.18 6.81 15.00
C VAL A 146 2.07 7.81 13.87
N ASP A 147 3.18 8.48 13.57
CA ASP A 147 3.31 9.29 12.35
C ASP A 147 3.82 8.38 11.23
N HIS A 148 3.13 8.37 10.09
CA HIS A 148 3.53 7.56 8.96
C HIS A 148 3.04 8.15 7.64
N SER A 149 3.75 7.83 6.55
CA SER A 149 3.26 8.10 5.21
C SER A 149 2.15 7.10 4.83
N SER A 150 1.06 7.58 4.25
CA SER A 150 -0.17 6.81 4.07
C SER A 150 -0.73 6.80 2.63
N PRO A 151 0.09 6.60 1.58
CA PRO A 151 -0.44 6.33 0.26
C PRO A 151 -1.01 4.91 0.17
N VAL A 152 -2.04 4.71 -0.65
CA VAL A 152 -2.41 3.37 -1.11
C VAL A 152 -1.51 3.02 -2.30
N ILE A 153 -0.75 1.96 -2.17
CA ILE A 153 0.17 1.47 -3.21
C ILE A 153 -0.60 0.50 -4.10
N LEU A 154 -0.50 0.66 -5.42
CA LEU A 154 -1.13 -0.22 -6.39
C LEU A 154 -0.08 -1.12 -7.05
N LEU A 155 -0.42 -2.41 -7.14
CA LEU A 155 0.41 -3.45 -7.73
C LEU A 155 -0.35 -4.16 -8.84
N LYS A 156 0.39 -4.59 -9.86
CA LYS A 156 -0.05 -5.53 -10.87
C LYS A 156 0.97 -6.67 -10.92
N ASP A 157 0.50 -7.90 -10.76
CA ASP A 157 1.36 -9.09 -10.67
C ASP A 157 2.50 -8.89 -9.64
N GLY A 158 2.14 -8.36 -8.47
CA GLY A 158 3.04 -8.06 -7.36
C GLY A 158 3.99 -6.88 -7.57
N LYS A 159 4.01 -6.24 -8.74
CA LYS A 159 4.92 -5.14 -9.08
C LYS A 159 4.23 -3.79 -8.90
N TYR A 160 4.98 -2.81 -8.38
CA TYR A 160 4.51 -1.43 -8.24
C TYR A 160 4.09 -0.84 -9.60
N ILE A 161 2.92 -0.21 -9.63
CA ILE A 161 2.44 0.50 -10.82
C ILE A 161 2.02 1.94 -10.56
N ALA A 162 1.48 2.23 -9.37
CA ALA A 162 1.00 3.57 -9.02
C ALA A 162 0.76 3.70 -7.52
N LYS A 163 0.45 4.92 -7.07
CA LYS A 163 -0.06 5.21 -5.74
C LYS A 163 -1.27 6.13 -5.80
N ILE A 164 -2.17 5.98 -4.82
CA ILE A 164 -3.30 6.87 -4.58
C ILE A 164 -3.01 7.64 -3.29
N SER A 165 -3.11 8.97 -3.34
CA SER A 165 -2.94 9.83 -2.17
C SER A 165 -4.19 9.80 -1.29
N HIS A 166 -4.03 9.96 0.02
CA HIS A 166 -5.17 10.21 0.91
C HIS A 166 -5.94 11.48 0.51
N LYS A 167 -5.28 12.45 -0.13
CA LYS A 167 -5.88 13.70 -0.64
C LYS A 167 -6.68 13.54 -1.93
N ASP A 168 -6.50 12.41 -2.64
CA ASP A 168 -7.30 12.16 -3.85
C ASP A 168 -8.76 11.92 -3.47
N ASP A 169 -9.69 12.58 -4.17
CA ASP A 169 -11.12 12.35 -3.99
C ASP A 169 -11.56 10.99 -4.57
N ILE A 170 -12.79 10.61 -4.30
CA ILE A 170 -13.35 9.32 -4.76
C ILE A 170 -13.40 9.22 -6.29
N LYS A 171 -13.66 10.31 -7.02
CA LYS A 171 -13.73 10.31 -8.49
C LYS A 171 -12.35 10.04 -9.08
N ARG A 172 -11.33 10.73 -8.56
CA ARG A 172 -9.92 10.55 -8.96
C ARG A 172 -9.43 9.14 -8.59
N THR A 173 -9.76 8.66 -7.39
CA THR A 173 -9.43 7.30 -6.95
C THR A 173 -9.97 6.26 -7.93
N ILE A 174 -11.25 6.31 -8.28
CA ILE A 174 -11.88 5.39 -9.24
C ILE A 174 -11.24 5.51 -10.63
N LYS A 175 -10.94 6.74 -11.08
CA LYS A 175 -10.27 6.96 -12.37
C LYS A 175 -8.90 6.29 -12.42
N ILE A 176 -8.11 6.41 -11.34
CA ILE A 176 -6.80 5.75 -11.23
C ILE A 176 -6.97 4.22 -11.27
N LEU A 177 -7.86 3.67 -10.47
CA LEU A 177 -8.10 2.22 -10.44
C LEU A 177 -8.55 1.68 -11.79
N LYS A 178 -9.48 2.36 -12.48
CA LYS A 178 -9.97 1.96 -13.81
C LYS A 178 -8.89 1.96 -14.90
N LYS A 179 -7.85 2.76 -14.74
CA LYS A 179 -6.73 2.80 -15.70
C LYS A 179 -5.96 1.47 -15.72
N TYR A 180 -5.96 0.74 -14.61
CA TYR A 180 -5.16 -0.48 -14.44
C TYR A 180 -6.00 -1.78 -14.39
N LEU A 181 -7.32 -1.68 -14.42
CA LEU A 181 -8.31 -2.75 -14.53
C LEU A 181 -8.86 -2.83 -15.95
#